data_b8ee699185ec801bc06cbae72d50626b
#
_entry.id   b8ee699185ec801bc06cbae72d50626b
#
_cell.length_a   1.000
_cell.length_b   1.000
_cell.length_c   1.000
_cell.angle_alpha   90.00
_cell.angle_beta   90.00
_cell.angle_gamma   90.00
#
_symmetry.space_group_name_H-M   'P 1'
#
loop_
_entity.id
_entity.type
_entity.pdbx_description
1 polymer ?
#
loop_
_entity_poly.entity_id
_entity_poly.type
_entity_poly.pdbx_seq_one_letter_code
_entity_poly.pdbx_strand_id
1 'polypeptide(L)'
;AQESRGLGDVYKRQVQTAGNSCAVVDGAAAALVGRASACRDRPLALLRASAVVGVAPELMGIGPAPAIRLLLQRSGLSLTQIGRLEVNEAQAAQVLAVARELELDSDRLNVQGGSLALGHPLAASGLRLVLTLARQLREHNLRYGIAAACVGGGQGMALLIENPAWRG
;
A
#
# COMPACT_ATOMS: atom_id res chain seq x y z
N ALA A 1 26.74 -2.62 14.74
CA ALA A 1 25.38 -2.35 14.19
C ALA A 1 24.66 -3.65 13.83
N GLN A 2 25.37 -4.64 13.34
CA GLN A 2 24.77 -5.93 12.95
C GLN A 2 24.43 -6.80 14.16
N GLU A 3 25.17 -6.66 15.23
CA GLU A 3 24.99 -7.39 16.49
C GLU A 3 23.79 -6.90 17.30
N SER A 4 23.34 -5.67 17.08
CA SER A 4 22.18 -5.11 17.75
C SER A 4 20.83 -5.55 17.15
N ARG A 5 20.84 -6.19 15.97
CA ARG A 5 19.62 -6.53 15.22
C ARG A 5 18.70 -7.58 15.86
N GLY A 6 19.11 -8.20 16.90
CA GLY A 6 18.27 -9.13 17.64
C GLY A 6 18.40 -8.95 19.14
N LEU A 7 19.63 -8.99 19.65
CA LEU A 7 19.90 -8.95 21.07
C LEU A 7 19.68 -7.58 21.70
N GLY A 8 20.06 -6.49 20.99
CA GLY A 8 19.83 -5.13 21.48
C GLY A 8 18.37 -4.76 21.61
N ASP A 9 17.55 -5.26 20.73
CA ASP A 9 16.11 -4.99 20.70
C ASP A 9 15.35 -5.82 21.74
N VAL A 10 15.76 -7.05 21.97
CA VAL A 10 15.25 -7.89 23.06
C VAL A 10 15.58 -7.25 24.42
N TYR A 11 16.78 -6.71 24.58
CA TYR A 11 17.20 -6.03 25.81
C TYR A 11 16.39 -4.76 26.10
N LYS A 12 16.03 -4.03 25.06
CA LYS A 12 15.25 -2.78 25.14
C LYS A 12 13.75 -3.01 25.06
N ARG A 13 13.29 -4.26 24.91
CA ARG A 13 11.88 -4.62 24.67
C ARG A 13 11.27 -3.90 23.47
N GLN A 14 12.05 -3.61 22.45
CA GLN A 14 11.58 -3.01 21.21
C GLN A 14 10.97 -4.08 20.33
N VAL A 15 9.77 -3.80 19.78
CA VAL A 15 9.10 -4.68 18.82
C VAL A 15 9.47 -4.32 17.38
N GLN A 16 10.00 -3.11 17.17
CA GLN A 16 10.43 -2.62 15.86
C GLN A 16 11.95 -2.53 15.80
N THR A 17 12.51 -3.18 14.78
CA THR A 17 13.96 -3.35 14.64
C THR A 17 14.35 -3.11 13.18
N ALA A 18 15.64 -2.97 12.91
CA ALA A 18 16.14 -2.91 11.54
C ALA A 18 15.81 -4.19 10.75
N GLY A 19 15.61 -5.32 11.41
CA GLY A 19 15.28 -6.60 10.78
C GLY A 19 13.82 -6.72 10.33
N ASN A 20 12.92 -5.93 10.92
CA ASN A 20 11.49 -5.92 10.56
C ASN A 20 10.99 -4.54 10.08
N SER A 21 11.92 -3.71 9.63
CA SER A 21 11.66 -2.40 9.01
C SER A 21 12.24 -2.37 7.60
N CYS A 22 11.61 -1.64 6.69
CA CYS A 22 12.11 -1.52 5.33
C CYS A 22 13.46 -0.78 5.29
N ALA A 23 14.34 -1.20 4.41
CA ALA A 23 15.55 -0.46 4.11
C ALA A 23 15.23 0.74 3.20
N VAL A 24 15.89 1.88 3.43
CA VAL A 24 15.93 2.98 2.47
C VAL A 24 16.88 2.57 1.35
N VAL A 25 16.38 2.60 0.12
CA VAL A 25 17.11 2.17 -1.07
C VAL A 25 16.87 3.13 -2.23
N ASP A 26 17.72 3.08 -3.23
CA ASP A 26 17.49 3.78 -4.48
C ASP A 26 16.45 3.04 -5.34
N GLY A 27 15.67 3.80 -6.10
CA GLY A 27 14.68 3.25 -7.00
C GLY A 27 13.97 4.32 -7.80
N ALA A 28 13.46 3.93 -8.96
CA ALA A 28 12.68 4.78 -9.83
C ALA A 28 11.43 4.06 -10.33
N ALA A 29 10.36 4.79 -10.52
CA ALA A 29 9.14 4.32 -11.15
C ALA A 29 8.61 5.41 -12.10
N ALA A 30 8.06 5.00 -13.24
CA ALA A 30 7.48 5.90 -14.21
C ALA A 30 6.16 5.35 -14.74
N ALA A 31 5.20 6.23 -14.96
CA ALA A 31 3.93 5.90 -15.59
C ALA A 31 3.45 7.09 -16.43
N LEU A 32 2.76 6.79 -17.51
CA LEU A 32 2.04 7.78 -18.30
C LEU A 32 0.60 7.84 -17.82
N VAL A 33 0.16 9.00 -17.40
CA VAL A 33 -1.21 9.25 -16.92
C VAL A 33 -1.91 10.19 -17.90
N GLY A 34 -3.12 9.83 -18.27
CA GLY A 34 -3.92 10.62 -19.20
C GLY A 34 -5.42 10.41 -19.01
N ARG A 35 -6.22 11.18 -19.73
CA ARG A 35 -7.68 10.95 -19.78
C ARG A 35 -7.97 9.63 -20.49
N ALA A 36 -8.90 8.85 -19.98
CA ALA A 36 -9.29 7.57 -20.58
C ALA A 36 -9.67 7.71 -22.07
N SER A 37 -10.32 8.82 -22.43
CA SER A 37 -10.70 9.15 -23.82
C SER A 37 -9.50 9.44 -24.74
N ALA A 38 -8.35 9.77 -24.20
CA ALA A 38 -7.12 10.04 -24.94
C ALA A 38 -6.20 8.82 -25.10
N CYS A 39 -6.50 7.73 -24.38
CA CYS A 39 -5.72 6.51 -24.48
C CYS A 39 -6.09 5.75 -25.76
N ARG A 40 -5.12 5.59 -26.67
CA ARG A 40 -5.31 4.78 -27.88
C ARG A 40 -5.37 3.29 -27.56
N ASP A 41 -4.58 2.87 -26.58
CA ASP A 41 -4.53 1.49 -26.10
C ASP A 41 -5.31 1.35 -24.79
N ARG A 42 -5.62 0.12 -24.43
CA ARG A 42 -6.29 -0.18 -23.16
C ARG A 42 -5.35 0.16 -22.00
N PRO A 43 -5.69 1.12 -21.12
CA PRO A 43 -4.81 1.51 -20.01
C PRO A 43 -4.58 0.33 -19.05
N LEU A 44 -3.43 0.34 -18.35
CA LEU A 44 -3.10 -0.70 -17.37
C LEU A 44 -4.12 -0.73 -16.23
N ALA A 45 -4.53 0.44 -15.76
CA ALA A 45 -5.56 0.62 -14.73
C ALA A 45 -6.26 1.97 -14.92
N LEU A 46 -7.45 2.11 -14.34
CA LEU A 46 -8.17 3.37 -14.21
C LEU A 46 -8.03 3.88 -12.77
N LEU A 47 -7.61 5.12 -12.59
CA LEU A 47 -7.62 5.79 -11.29
C LEU A 47 -9.05 6.23 -10.99
N ARG A 48 -9.64 5.73 -9.91
CA ARG A 48 -11.06 5.97 -9.60
C ARG A 48 -11.27 7.00 -8.51
N ALA A 49 -10.53 6.89 -7.42
CA ALA A 49 -10.65 7.77 -6.28
C ALA A 49 -9.37 7.79 -5.46
N SER A 50 -9.20 8.82 -4.66
CA SER A 50 -8.14 8.92 -3.67
C SER A 50 -8.65 9.48 -2.36
N ALA A 51 -7.96 9.19 -1.28
CA ALA A 51 -8.19 9.77 0.02
C ALA A 51 -6.87 10.05 0.72
N VAL A 52 -6.81 11.18 1.40
CA VAL A 52 -5.71 11.57 2.29
C VAL A 52 -6.32 11.91 3.63
N VAL A 53 -5.70 11.47 4.70
CA VAL A 53 -6.12 11.73 6.08
C VAL A 53 -4.95 12.16 6.94
N GLY A 54 -5.21 12.94 7.98
CA GLY A 54 -4.29 13.18 9.08
C GLY A 54 -4.54 12.19 10.21
N VAL A 55 -3.49 11.77 10.88
CA VAL A 55 -3.52 11.01 12.13
C VAL A 55 -2.53 11.63 13.12
N ALA A 56 -2.62 11.29 14.38
CA ALA A 56 -1.64 11.72 15.38
C ALA A 56 -0.23 11.31 14.92
N PRO A 57 0.78 12.20 14.96
CA PRO A 57 2.11 11.92 14.42
C PRO A 57 2.76 10.67 15.01
N GLU A 58 2.53 10.39 16.30
CA GLU A 58 3.01 9.21 17.02
C GLU A 58 2.33 7.92 16.54
N LEU A 59 1.19 8.01 15.87
CA LEU A 59 0.43 6.91 15.27
C LEU A 59 0.55 6.90 13.75
N MET A 60 1.56 7.53 13.17
CA MET A 60 1.76 7.68 11.73
C MET A 60 1.51 6.38 10.95
N GLY A 61 2.02 5.26 11.45
CA GLY A 61 1.95 3.97 10.78
C GLY A 61 0.55 3.45 10.50
N ILE A 62 -0.46 3.87 11.29
CA ILE A 62 -1.86 3.46 11.11
C ILE A 62 -2.58 4.25 10.00
N GLY A 63 -1.98 5.33 9.50
CA GLY A 63 -2.58 6.23 8.50
C GLY A 63 -3.29 5.55 7.31
N PRO A 64 -2.77 4.45 6.76
CA PRO A 64 -3.47 3.72 5.70
C PRO A 64 -4.87 3.25 6.07
N ALA A 65 -5.12 2.83 7.31
CA ALA A 65 -6.42 2.31 7.73
C ALA A 65 -7.55 3.35 7.61
N PRO A 66 -7.48 4.53 8.24
CA PRO A 66 -8.50 5.56 8.07
C PRO A 66 -8.55 6.11 6.64
N ALA A 67 -7.43 6.13 5.89
CA ALA A 67 -7.43 6.55 4.49
C ALA A 67 -8.24 5.57 3.61
N ILE A 68 -8.07 4.27 3.81
CA ILE A 68 -8.82 3.22 3.11
C ILE A 68 -10.32 3.30 3.48
N ARG A 69 -10.67 3.47 4.74
CA ARG A 69 -12.06 3.65 5.16
C ARG A 69 -12.72 4.86 4.48
N LEU A 70 -12.05 6.00 4.48
CA LEU A 70 -12.55 7.21 3.83
C LEU A 70 -12.68 7.01 2.30
N LEU A 71 -11.72 6.33 1.69
CA LEU A 71 -11.75 6.01 0.26
C LEU A 71 -12.95 5.13 -0.10
N LEU A 72 -13.19 4.07 0.67
CA LEU A 72 -14.34 3.17 0.48
C LEU A 72 -15.67 3.92 0.66
N GLN A 73 -15.78 4.75 1.70
CA GLN A 73 -16.96 5.59 1.92
C GLN A 73 -17.24 6.50 0.72
N ARG A 74 -16.22 7.19 0.19
CA ARG A 74 -16.35 8.09 -0.95
C ARG A 74 -16.67 7.40 -2.27
N SER A 75 -16.18 6.19 -2.44
CA SER A 75 -16.40 5.41 -3.66
C SER A 75 -17.69 4.57 -3.63
N GLY A 76 -18.37 4.47 -2.48
CA GLY A 76 -19.55 3.62 -2.30
C GLY A 76 -19.23 2.13 -2.38
N LEU A 77 -17.96 1.74 -2.17
CA LEU A 77 -17.52 0.35 -2.21
C LEU A 77 -17.33 -0.20 -0.79
N SER A 78 -17.56 -1.49 -0.64
CA SER A 78 -17.19 -2.24 0.55
C SER A 78 -15.80 -2.87 0.40
N LEU A 79 -15.15 -3.17 1.52
CA LEU A 79 -13.85 -3.83 1.52
C LEU A 79 -13.89 -5.23 0.87
N THR A 80 -15.04 -5.90 0.92
CA THR A 80 -15.26 -7.21 0.28
C THR A 80 -15.19 -7.16 -1.25
N GLN A 81 -15.44 -6.00 -1.85
CA GLN A 81 -15.34 -5.79 -3.31
C GLN A 81 -13.92 -5.50 -3.77
N ILE A 82 -12.98 -5.31 -2.84
CA ILE A 82 -11.58 -5.04 -3.16
C ILE A 82 -10.84 -6.37 -3.26
N GLY A 83 -10.39 -6.72 -4.46
CA GLY A 83 -9.72 -7.99 -4.72
C GLY A 83 -8.28 -8.06 -4.24
N ARG A 84 -7.56 -6.94 -4.19
CA ARG A 84 -6.16 -6.85 -3.75
C ARG A 84 -5.88 -5.52 -3.06
N LEU A 85 -4.99 -5.56 -2.08
CA LEU A 85 -4.45 -4.38 -1.41
C LEU A 85 -2.92 -4.41 -1.44
N GLU A 86 -2.33 -3.29 -1.79
CA GLU A 86 -0.90 -3.03 -1.67
C GLU A 86 -0.71 -1.91 -0.64
N VAL A 87 -0.29 -2.25 0.56
CA VAL A 87 0.02 -1.30 1.63
C VAL A 87 1.52 -1.24 1.81
N ASN A 88 2.10 -0.04 1.78
CA ASN A 88 3.53 0.11 1.99
C ASN A 88 3.94 -0.47 3.34
N GLU A 89 4.95 -1.34 3.32
CA GLU A 89 5.49 -1.99 4.51
C GLU A 89 6.66 -1.17 5.07
N ALA A 90 6.35 -0.03 5.69
CA ALA A 90 7.39 0.73 6.39
C ALA A 90 8.00 -0.11 7.53
N GLN A 91 7.15 -0.88 8.21
CA GLN A 91 7.52 -1.78 9.30
C GLN A 91 6.54 -2.96 9.33
N ALA A 92 7.01 -4.15 9.69
CA ALA A 92 6.13 -5.33 9.79
C ALA A 92 4.98 -5.11 10.78
N ALA A 93 5.28 -4.61 11.98
CA ALA A 93 4.25 -4.31 12.98
C ALA A 93 3.23 -3.28 12.49
N GLN A 94 3.67 -2.30 11.69
CA GLN A 94 2.81 -1.27 11.13
C GLN A 94 1.81 -1.86 10.14
N VAL A 95 2.24 -2.66 9.17
CA VAL A 95 1.32 -3.24 8.18
C VAL A 95 0.37 -4.26 8.81
N LEU A 96 0.83 -5.01 9.82
CA LEU A 96 -0.02 -5.92 10.60
C LEU A 96 -1.07 -5.15 11.42
N ALA A 97 -0.72 -4.00 11.99
CA ALA A 97 -1.68 -3.13 12.68
C ALA A 97 -2.76 -2.61 11.72
N VAL A 98 -2.37 -2.18 10.51
CA VAL A 98 -3.34 -1.77 9.46
C VAL A 98 -4.24 -2.93 9.06
N ALA A 99 -3.68 -4.12 8.85
CA ALA A 99 -4.45 -5.31 8.50
C ALA A 99 -5.46 -5.67 9.59
N ARG A 100 -5.04 -5.64 10.85
CA ARG A 100 -5.91 -5.91 12.00
C ARG A 100 -7.02 -4.86 12.15
N GLU A 101 -6.68 -3.59 11.99
CA GLU A 101 -7.62 -2.46 12.10
C GLU A 101 -8.73 -2.51 11.04
N LEU A 102 -8.42 -3.06 9.87
CA LEU A 102 -9.34 -3.21 8.74
C LEU A 102 -9.95 -4.62 8.63
N GLU A 103 -9.58 -5.54 9.53
CA GLU A 103 -9.97 -6.96 9.45
C GLU A 103 -9.66 -7.58 8.08
N LEU A 104 -8.46 -7.25 7.56
CA LEU A 104 -8.04 -7.71 6.24
C LEU A 104 -7.65 -9.19 6.26
N ASP A 105 -8.07 -9.88 5.21
CA ASP A 105 -7.56 -11.18 4.86
C ASP A 105 -6.13 -11.06 4.32
N SER A 106 -5.19 -11.79 4.91
CA SER A 106 -3.79 -11.80 4.50
C SER A 106 -3.58 -12.22 3.05
N ASP A 107 -4.48 -13.07 2.52
CA ASP A 107 -4.42 -13.58 1.16
C ASP A 107 -4.73 -12.52 0.09
N ARG A 108 -5.12 -11.32 0.52
CA ARG A 108 -5.36 -10.18 -0.35
C ARG A 108 -4.38 -9.02 -0.17
N LEU A 109 -3.50 -9.10 0.85
CA LEU A 109 -2.60 -8.02 1.23
C LEU A 109 -1.17 -8.35 0.80
N ASN A 110 -0.54 -7.47 -0.01
CA ASN A 110 0.88 -7.55 -0.40
C ASN A 110 1.30 -8.95 -0.87
N VAL A 111 0.47 -9.60 -1.65
CA VAL A 111 0.59 -11.03 -2.02
C VAL A 111 1.86 -11.37 -2.81
N GLN A 112 2.54 -10.39 -3.37
CA GLN A 112 3.82 -10.55 -4.07
C GLN A 112 5.01 -10.00 -3.25
N GLY A 113 4.83 -9.82 -1.94
CA GLY A 113 5.81 -9.20 -1.07
C GLY A 113 5.77 -7.66 -1.15
N GLY A 114 6.61 -7.00 -0.37
CA GLY A 114 6.58 -5.55 -0.23
C GLY A 114 7.92 -4.95 0.16
N SER A 115 7.88 -3.76 0.74
CA SER A 115 9.06 -2.95 1.03
C SER A 115 10.00 -3.55 2.09
N LEU A 116 9.54 -4.49 2.91
CA LEU A 116 10.41 -5.22 3.82
C LEU A 116 11.45 -6.05 3.07
N ALA A 117 11.05 -6.66 1.95
CA ALA A 117 11.92 -7.47 1.12
C ALA A 117 12.66 -6.64 0.05
N LEU A 118 11.96 -5.69 -0.58
CA LEU A 118 12.44 -4.94 -1.75
C LEU A 118 13.16 -3.64 -1.38
N GLY A 119 12.95 -3.11 -0.17
CA GLY A 119 13.33 -1.77 0.21
C GLY A 119 12.24 -0.73 -0.13
N HIS A 120 12.45 0.48 0.38
CA HIS A 120 11.51 1.59 0.26
C HIS A 120 12.19 2.81 -0.39
N PRO A 121 12.26 2.88 -1.72
CA PRO A 121 12.68 4.09 -2.42
C PRO A 121 11.58 5.13 -2.27
N LEU A 122 11.74 6.09 -1.37
CA LEU A 122 10.69 7.00 -0.88
C LEU A 122 9.88 7.64 -2.01
N ALA A 123 10.57 8.22 -2.99
CA ALA A 123 9.91 8.91 -4.10
C ALA A 123 9.22 7.96 -5.12
N ALA A 124 9.63 6.70 -5.18
CA ALA A 124 9.13 5.75 -6.16
C ALA A 124 8.08 4.78 -5.60
N SER A 125 8.06 4.55 -4.29
CA SER A 125 7.24 3.50 -3.67
C SER A 125 5.75 3.65 -3.93
N GLY A 126 5.20 4.86 -3.88
CA GLY A 126 3.78 5.06 -4.15
C GLY A 126 3.38 4.57 -5.54
N LEU A 127 4.16 4.94 -6.57
CA LEU A 127 3.90 4.48 -7.93
C LEU A 127 4.21 2.99 -8.11
N ARG A 128 5.23 2.45 -7.46
CA ARG A 128 5.54 1.02 -7.45
C ARG A 128 4.35 0.20 -6.93
N LEU A 129 3.74 0.60 -5.80
CA LEU A 129 2.55 -0.05 -5.24
C LEU A 129 1.40 -0.08 -6.27
N VAL A 130 1.13 1.06 -6.91
CA VAL A 130 0.06 1.16 -7.92
C VAL A 130 0.34 0.27 -9.13
N LEU A 131 1.57 0.23 -9.64
CA LEU A 131 1.94 -0.60 -10.78
C LEU A 131 1.88 -2.10 -10.46
N THR A 132 2.35 -2.51 -9.27
CA THR A 132 2.26 -3.89 -8.79
C THR A 132 0.80 -4.31 -8.69
N LEU A 133 -0.01 -3.50 -8.04
CA LEU A 133 -1.44 -3.75 -7.88
C LEU A 133 -2.17 -3.85 -9.23
N ALA A 134 -1.90 -2.93 -10.16
CA ALA A 134 -2.53 -2.94 -11.48
C ALA A 134 -2.23 -4.22 -12.27
N ARG A 135 -1.01 -4.75 -12.16
CA ARG A 135 -0.63 -6.02 -12.78
C ARG A 135 -1.35 -7.20 -12.14
N GLN A 136 -1.39 -7.27 -10.81
CA GLN A 136 -2.11 -8.32 -10.08
C GLN A 136 -3.60 -8.35 -10.44
N LEU A 137 -4.24 -7.18 -10.53
CA LEU A 137 -5.66 -7.11 -10.92
C LEU A 137 -5.91 -7.69 -12.31
N ARG A 138 -4.99 -7.47 -13.25
CA ARG A 138 -5.08 -8.04 -14.60
C ARG A 138 -4.84 -9.55 -14.62
N GLU A 139 -3.75 -9.98 -13.99
CA GLU A 139 -3.32 -11.39 -13.95
C GLU A 139 -4.39 -12.30 -13.34
N HIS A 140 -5.07 -11.80 -12.30
CA HIS A 140 -6.08 -12.58 -11.57
C HIS A 140 -7.53 -12.22 -11.93
N ASN A 141 -7.75 -11.44 -12.99
CA ASN A 141 -9.08 -10.97 -13.40
C ASN A 141 -9.88 -10.36 -12.24
N LEU A 142 -9.24 -9.55 -11.42
CA LEU A 142 -9.87 -8.83 -10.32
C LEU A 142 -10.25 -7.42 -10.76
N ARG A 143 -11.38 -6.89 -10.24
CA ARG A 143 -11.90 -5.59 -10.66
C ARG A 143 -11.24 -4.43 -9.95
N TYR A 144 -11.29 -4.41 -8.63
CA TYR A 144 -10.83 -3.28 -7.81
C TYR A 144 -9.65 -3.65 -6.94
N GLY A 145 -8.76 -2.68 -6.76
CA GLY A 145 -7.67 -2.76 -5.81
C GLY A 145 -7.36 -1.41 -5.17
N ILE A 146 -6.75 -1.43 -4.00
CA ILE A 146 -6.34 -0.25 -3.25
C ILE A 146 -4.84 -0.30 -2.99
N ALA A 147 -4.14 0.77 -3.36
CA ALA A 147 -2.77 1.04 -2.92
C ALA A 147 -2.80 2.08 -1.81
N ALA A 148 -2.04 1.87 -0.72
CA ALA A 148 -2.00 2.80 0.39
C ALA A 148 -0.62 2.88 1.04
N ALA A 149 -0.32 4.04 1.64
CA ALA A 149 0.91 4.27 2.38
C ALA A 149 0.67 5.22 3.56
N CYS A 150 1.43 5.02 4.63
CA CYS A 150 1.62 6.04 5.65
C CYS A 150 2.67 7.05 5.18
N VAL A 151 2.55 8.28 5.64
CA VAL A 151 3.46 9.37 5.28
C VAL A 151 3.92 10.09 6.54
N GLY A 152 5.17 10.48 6.58
CA GLY A 152 5.78 11.19 7.71
C GLY A 152 4.97 12.41 8.15
N GLY A 153 5.02 12.71 9.45
CA GLY A 153 4.24 13.78 10.05
C GLY A 153 2.80 13.41 10.44
N GLY A 154 2.40 12.15 10.29
CA GLY A 154 1.07 11.68 10.69
C GLY A 154 0.03 11.78 9.59
N GLN A 155 0.32 11.16 8.43
CA GLN A 155 -0.59 11.14 7.30
C GLN A 155 -0.80 9.70 6.78
N GLY A 156 -1.95 9.46 6.17
CA GLY A 156 -2.25 8.27 5.39
C GLY A 156 -2.82 8.64 4.03
N MET A 157 -2.41 7.91 3.01
CA MET A 157 -2.95 8.06 1.65
C MET A 157 -3.42 6.72 1.12
N ALA A 158 -4.54 6.72 0.39
CA ALA A 158 -5.07 5.56 -0.31
C ALA A 158 -5.55 5.96 -1.72
N LEU A 159 -5.34 5.05 -2.67
CA LEU A 159 -5.73 5.20 -4.08
C LEU A 159 -6.49 3.97 -4.53
N LEU A 160 -7.69 4.16 -5.07
CA LEU A 160 -8.51 3.13 -5.69
C LEU A 160 -8.20 3.04 -7.19
N ILE A 161 -7.88 1.85 -7.65
CA ILE A 161 -7.75 1.57 -9.08
C ILE A 161 -8.73 0.50 -9.53
N GLU A 162 -9.12 0.56 -10.79
CA GLU A 162 -9.95 -0.44 -11.45
C GLU A 162 -9.23 -1.05 -12.65
N ASN A 163 -9.37 -2.34 -12.81
CA ASN A 163 -8.91 -3.06 -13.99
C ASN A 163 -9.91 -2.86 -15.16
N PRO A 164 -9.53 -2.13 -16.22
CA PRO A 164 -10.41 -1.90 -17.37
C PRO A 164 -10.65 -3.17 -18.22
N ALA A 165 -9.91 -4.23 -17.97
CA ALA A 165 -10.03 -5.50 -18.67
C ALA A 165 -10.82 -6.55 -17.88
N TRP A 166 -11.32 -6.21 -16.70
CA TRP A 166 -12.09 -7.13 -15.88
C TRP A 166 -13.32 -7.64 -16.62
N ARG A 167 -13.53 -8.95 -16.51
CA ARG A 167 -14.70 -9.63 -17.07
C ARG A 167 -15.44 -10.28 -15.91
N GLY A 168 -16.63 -9.74 -15.63
CA GLY A 168 -17.54 -10.27 -14.60
C GLY A 168 -17.98 -11.68 -14.83
#